data_4e0d5a83be88f180f9c9045f84ca0736
#
_entry.id   4e0d5a83be88f180f9c9045f84ca0736
#
_cell.length_a   1.000
_cell.length_b   1.000
_cell.length_c   1.000
_cell.angle_alpha   90.00
_cell.angle_beta   90.00
_cell.angle_gamma   90.00
#
_symmetry.space_group_name_H-M   'P 1'
#
loop_
_entity.id
_entity.type
_entity.pdbx_description
1 polymer ?
#
loop_
_entity_poly.entity_id
_entity_poly.type
_entity_poly.pdbx_seq_one_letter_code
_entity_poly.pdbx_strand_id
1 'polypeptide(L)'
;NNDYRPLSEEEFAIIKKHPLMGVDLLKVTPSLYAKFHDTTLGHHKWYNGKGGYPDSFDNTKSPKRILIDIVMLSDCMQAATERVGRNYRGDKTFATVMREFRRDAGTMYNPDLVALIDAHPDVAKKLADLINDGWVDIYYNIYSQFIQ
;
A
#
# COMPACT_ATOMS: atom_id res chain seq x y z
N ASN A 1 10.41 -20.71 -16.46
CA ASN A 1 10.33 -19.42 -17.14
C ASN A 1 9.31 -18.57 -16.41
N ASN A 2 9.78 -17.58 -15.68
CA ASN A 2 8.92 -16.52 -15.13
C ASN A 2 8.70 -15.50 -16.26
N ASP A 3 7.66 -15.72 -17.07
CA ASP A 3 7.28 -14.79 -18.12
C ASP A 3 6.54 -13.58 -17.50
N TYR A 4 7.31 -12.73 -16.82
CA TYR A 4 6.78 -11.45 -16.36
C TYR A 4 6.55 -10.56 -17.59
N ARG A 5 5.30 -10.14 -17.80
CA ARG A 5 5.00 -9.11 -18.80
C ARG A 5 4.53 -7.82 -18.10
N PRO A 6 4.93 -6.65 -18.59
CA PRO A 6 4.38 -5.39 -18.12
C PRO A 6 2.85 -5.33 -18.33
N LEU A 7 2.16 -4.63 -17.44
CA LEU A 7 0.75 -4.30 -17.65
C LEU A 7 0.62 -3.40 -18.88
N SER A 8 -0.43 -3.63 -19.69
CA SER A 8 -0.80 -2.66 -20.74
C SER A 8 -1.35 -1.37 -20.13
N GLU A 9 -1.43 -0.32 -20.92
CA GLU A 9 -2.04 0.95 -20.48
C GLU A 9 -3.50 0.77 -20.08
N GLU A 10 -4.25 -0.05 -20.83
CA GLU A 10 -5.65 -0.37 -20.56
C GLU A 10 -5.80 -1.16 -19.24
N GLU A 11 -4.94 -2.15 -19.01
CA GLU A 11 -4.93 -2.92 -17.74
C GLU A 11 -4.62 -2.00 -16.55
N PHE A 12 -3.63 -1.11 -16.70
CA PHE A 12 -3.30 -0.15 -15.66
C PHE A 12 -4.42 0.88 -15.43
N ALA A 13 -5.13 1.30 -16.48
CA ALA A 13 -6.29 2.17 -16.36
C ALA A 13 -7.44 1.50 -15.58
N ILE A 14 -7.61 0.18 -15.70
CA ILE A 14 -8.58 -0.60 -14.90
C ILE A 14 -8.15 -0.61 -13.44
N ILE A 15 -6.87 -0.89 -13.18
CA ILE A 15 -6.33 -0.90 -11.80
C ILE A 15 -6.55 0.44 -11.12
N LYS A 16 -6.32 1.56 -11.80
CA LYS A 16 -6.52 2.91 -11.25
C LYS A 16 -7.94 3.20 -10.77
N LYS A 17 -8.93 2.39 -11.12
CA LYS A 17 -10.33 2.57 -10.70
C LYS A 17 -10.61 2.03 -9.29
N HIS A 18 -9.75 1.14 -8.74
CA HIS A 18 -10.07 0.46 -7.49
C HIS A 18 -10.26 1.40 -6.27
N PRO A 19 -9.59 2.57 -6.12
CA PRO A 19 -9.89 3.46 -5.01
C PRO A 19 -11.32 4.01 -5.06
N LEU A 20 -11.79 4.36 -6.25
CA LEU A 20 -13.18 4.79 -6.46
C LEU A 20 -14.18 3.67 -6.21
N MET A 21 -13.89 2.46 -6.71
CA MET A 21 -14.73 1.28 -6.47
C MET A 21 -14.77 0.92 -4.98
N GLY A 22 -13.63 1.04 -4.27
CA GLY A 22 -13.56 0.84 -2.83
C GLY A 22 -14.43 1.84 -2.05
N VAL A 23 -14.42 3.10 -2.46
CA VAL A 23 -15.32 4.13 -1.88
C VAL A 23 -16.79 3.79 -2.14
N ASP A 24 -17.14 3.31 -3.33
CA ASP A 24 -18.51 2.90 -3.63
C ASP A 24 -18.97 1.72 -2.77
N LEU A 25 -18.09 0.76 -2.51
CA LEU A 25 -18.37 -0.34 -1.59
C LEU A 25 -18.58 0.17 -0.15
N LEU A 26 -17.81 1.15 0.30
CA LEU A 26 -17.97 1.70 1.65
C LEU A 26 -19.32 2.41 1.87
N LYS A 27 -19.97 2.91 0.82
CA LYS A 27 -21.27 3.61 0.91
C LYS A 27 -22.38 2.75 1.51
N VAL A 28 -22.29 1.42 1.40
CA VAL A 28 -23.29 0.50 1.99
C VAL A 28 -23.25 0.47 3.52
N THR A 29 -22.15 0.96 4.12
CA THR A 29 -21.96 1.04 5.57
C THR A 29 -21.52 2.45 5.96
N PRO A 30 -22.46 3.35 6.30
CA PRO A 30 -22.17 4.78 6.53
C PRO A 30 -21.07 5.06 7.57
N SER A 31 -20.98 4.25 8.62
CA SER A 31 -19.94 4.39 9.65
C SER A 31 -18.55 4.08 9.12
N LEU A 32 -18.40 3.10 8.24
CA LEU A 32 -17.15 2.78 7.57
C LEU A 32 -16.80 3.84 6.52
N TYR A 33 -17.79 4.29 5.76
CA TYR A 33 -17.62 5.37 4.80
C TYR A 33 -17.06 6.62 5.47
N ALA A 34 -17.70 7.11 6.53
CA ALA A 34 -17.24 8.29 7.26
C ALA A 34 -15.82 8.14 7.83
N LYS A 35 -15.45 6.92 8.20
CA LYS A 35 -14.15 6.61 8.80
C LYS A 35 -13.04 6.46 7.76
N PHE A 36 -13.30 5.79 6.64
CA PHE A 36 -12.26 5.31 5.73
C PHE A 36 -12.31 5.90 4.32
N HIS A 37 -13.30 6.74 3.98
CA HIS A 37 -13.45 7.32 2.65
C HIS A 37 -12.14 7.91 2.10
N ASP A 38 -11.54 8.87 2.82
CA ASP A 38 -10.34 9.56 2.36
C ASP A 38 -9.14 8.63 2.23
N THR A 39 -9.00 7.69 3.16
CA THR A 39 -7.91 6.71 3.14
C THR A 39 -8.06 5.77 1.95
N THR A 40 -9.28 5.26 1.71
CA THR A 40 -9.58 4.40 0.57
C THR A 40 -9.38 5.13 -0.75
N LEU A 41 -9.80 6.38 -0.84
CA LEU A 41 -9.69 7.17 -2.07
C LEU A 41 -8.24 7.59 -2.36
N GLY A 42 -7.48 7.95 -1.31
CA GLY A 42 -6.22 8.66 -1.42
C GLY A 42 -4.95 7.82 -1.32
N HIS A 43 -5.03 6.51 -1.01
CA HIS A 43 -3.82 5.70 -0.73
C HIS A 43 -2.84 5.53 -1.90
N HIS A 44 -3.19 5.99 -3.09
CA HIS A 44 -2.28 6.08 -4.23
C HIS A 44 -1.90 7.52 -4.60
N LYS A 45 -2.30 8.52 -3.81
CA LYS A 45 -1.86 9.92 -4.02
C LYS A 45 -0.48 10.15 -3.41
N TRP A 46 0.41 10.75 -4.19
CA TRP A 46 1.75 11.05 -3.70
C TRP A 46 1.73 12.05 -2.54
N TYR A 47 2.71 11.90 -1.65
CA TYR A 47 2.87 12.77 -0.49
C TYR A 47 2.86 14.27 -0.83
N ASN A 48 3.53 14.69 -1.91
CA ASN A 48 3.57 16.09 -2.32
C ASN A 48 2.30 16.59 -3.03
N GLY A 49 1.28 15.75 -3.21
CA GLY A 49 0.02 16.07 -3.89
C GLY A 49 0.12 16.18 -5.42
N LYS A 50 1.32 16.06 -6.00
CA LYS A 50 1.56 16.33 -7.42
C LYS A 50 1.49 15.10 -8.33
N GLY A 51 1.15 13.93 -7.78
CA GLY A 51 1.09 12.69 -8.56
C GLY A 51 0.20 11.64 -7.92
N GLY A 52 0.24 10.43 -8.51
CA GLY A 52 -0.65 9.34 -8.11
C GLY A 52 -2.08 9.51 -8.63
N TYR A 53 -3.00 8.73 -8.12
CA TYR A 53 -4.41 8.73 -8.55
C TYR A 53 -5.37 8.51 -7.36
N PRO A 54 -6.67 8.87 -7.51
CA PRO A 54 -7.30 9.57 -8.61
C PRO A 54 -6.97 11.08 -8.63
N ASP A 55 -7.02 11.71 -9.78
CA ASP A 55 -6.73 13.15 -9.93
C ASP A 55 -7.77 14.03 -9.22
N SER A 56 -8.99 13.51 -9.05
CA SER A 56 -10.10 14.21 -8.39
C SER A 56 -9.94 14.39 -6.89
N PHE A 57 -8.92 13.82 -6.26
CA PHE A 57 -8.71 13.86 -4.81
C PHE A 57 -7.41 14.58 -4.43
N ASP A 58 -7.52 15.57 -3.55
CA ASP A 58 -6.38 16.29 -2.98
C ASP A 58 -6.11 15.80 -1.55
N ASN A 59 -5.19 14.84 -1.43
CA ASN A 59 -4.81 14.26 -0.15
C ASN A 59 -4.11 15.26 0.79
N THR A 60 -3.57 16.38 0.27
CA THR A 60 -2.89 17.38 1.09
C THR A 60 -3.83 18.15 1.99
N LYS A 61 -5.11 18.17 1.68
CA LYS A 61 -6.17 18.82 2.44
C LYS A 61 -6.97 17.88 3.35
N SER A 62 -6.71 16.58 3.28
CA SER A 62 -7.45 15.60 4.07
C SER A 62 -7.05 15.66 5.55
N PRO A 63 -8.01 15.71 6.48
CA PRO A 63 -7.73 15.58 7.91
C PRO A 63 -7.19 14.19 8.28
N LYS A 64 -7.29 13.23 7.36
CA LYS A 64 -6.78 11.86 7.52
C LYS A 64 -5.47 11.62 6.80
N ARG A 65 -4.73 12.70 6.51
CA ARG A 65 -3.49 12.68 5.74
C ARG A 65 -2.52 11.58 6.20
N ILE A 66 -2.26 11.52 7.48
CA ILE A 66 -1.31 10.54 8.03
C ILE A 66 -1.75 9.08 7.78
N LEU A 67 -3.05 8.81 7.87
CA LEU A 67 -3.59 7.46 7.58
C LEU A 67 -3.45 7.12 6.10
N ILE A 68 -3.66 8.09 5.21
CA ILE A 68 -3.45 7.92 3.76
C ILE A 68 -1.98 7.55 3.49
N ASP A 69 -1.05 8.30 4.09
CA ASP A 69 0.39 8.10 3.90
C ASP A 69 0.84 6.73 4.45
N ILE A 70 0.31 6.29 5.60
CA ILE A 70 0.60 4.97 6.17
C ILE A 70 0.10 3.85 5.24
N VAL A 71 -1.15 3.96 4.77
CA VAL A 71 -1.72 2.93 3.88
C VAL A 71 -0.98 2.90 2.55
N MET A 72 -0.65 4.05 1.97
CA MET A 72 0.14 4.13 0.75
C MET A 72 1.49 3.40 0.89
N LEU A 73 2.22 3.69 1.97
CA LEU A 73 3.53 3.08 2.22
C LEU A 73 3.40 1.57 2.43
N SER A 74 2.38 1.13 3.17
CA SER A 74 2.11 -0.29 3.44
C SER A 74 1.70 -1.05 2.17
N ASP A 75 0.81 -0.48 1.36
CA ASP A 75 0.37 -1.06 0.09
C ASP A 75 1.53 -1.16 -0.91
N CYS A 76 2.33 -0.10 -1.06
CA CYS A 76 3.51 -0.13 -1.92
C CYS A 76 4.54 -1.16 -1.45
N MET A 77 4.74 -1.31 -0.15
CA MET A 77 5.64 -2.30 0.41
C MET A 77 5.14 -3.72 0.12
N GLN A 78 3.88 -4.02 0.44
CA GLN A 78 3.26 -5.32 0.18
C GLN A 78 3.31 -5.63 -1.33
N ALA A 79 2.88 -4.68 -2.16
CA ALA A 79 2.87 -4.85 -3.60
C ALA A 79 4.25 -5.10 -4.20
N ALA A 80 5.31 -4.49 -3.65
CA ALA A 80 6.67 -4.64 -4.14
C ALA A 80 7.31 -5.98 -3.73
N THR A 81 6.89 -6.55 -2.60
CA THR A 81 7.51 -7.76 -2.01
C THR A 81 6.67 -9.02 -2.21
N GLU A 82 5.47 -8.90 -2.77
CA GLU A 82 4.58 -10.04 -3.02
C GLU A 82 5.20 -11.03 -4.02
N ARG A 83 5.30 -12.29 -3.58
CA ARG A 83 5.87 -13.40 -4.36
C ARG A 83 4.84 -14.16 -5.18
N VAL A 84 3.56 -14.06 -4.81
CA VAL A 84 2.46 -14.82 -5.40
C VAL A 84 1.39 -13.85 -5.89
N GLY A 85 0.82 -14.11 -7.06
CA GLY A 85 -0.31 -13.33 -7.58
C GLY A 85 0.06 -12.17 -8.50
N ARG A 86 1.34 -11.79 -8.59
CA ARG A 86 1.79 -10.73 -9.51
C ARG A 86 2.73 -11.29 -10.55
N ASN A 87 2.19 -11.66 -11.70
CA ASN A 87 2.95 -12.23 -12.84
C ASN A 87 3.52 -11.18 -13.80
N TYR A 88 3.47 -9.90 -13.45
CA TYR A 88 3.97 -8.81 -14.30
C TYR A 88 5.28 -8.17 -13.80
N ARG A 89 5.78 -8.56 -12.63
CA ARG A 89 7.11 -8.20 -12.13
C ARG A 89 7.58 -9.15 -11.02
N GLY A 90 8.92 -9.25 -10.84
CA GLY A 90 9.51 -10.00 -9.73
C GLY A 90 9.38 -9.29 -8.38
N ASP A 91 9.42 -10.08 -7.32
CA ASP A 91 9.44 -9.60 -5.93
C ASP A 91 10.75 -8.87 -5.59
N LYS A 92 10.64 -7.89 -4.69
CA LYS A 92 11.77 -7.13 -4.17
C LYS A 92 12.02 -7.50 -2.71
N THR A 93 13.27 -7.43 -2.30
CA THR A 93 13.62 -7.56 -0.86
C THR A 93 13.20 -6.31 -0.09
N PHE A 94 12.98 -6.45 1.22
CA PHE A 94 12.72 -5.32 2.14
C PHE A 94 13.77 -4.21 1.98
N ALA A 95 15.06 -4.57 1.94
CA ALA A 95 16.14 -3.59 1.78
C ALA A 95 16.05 -2.81 0.47
N THR A 96 15.61 -3.45 -0.61
CA THR A 96 15.42 -2.78 -1.90
C THR A 96 14.25 -1.80 -1.84
N VAL A 97 13.13 -2.20 -1.24
CA VAL A 97 11.95 -1.33 -1.06
C VAL A 97 12.30 -0.12 -0.20
N MET A 98 13.01 -0.32 0.91
CA MET A 98 13.45 0.80 1.78
C MET A 98 14.39 1.78 1.07
N ARG A 99 15.25 1.32 0.15
CA ARG A 99 16.05 2.24 -0.69
C ARG A 99 15.18 3.10 -1.59
N GLU A 100 14.14 2.51 -2.20
CA GLU A 100 13.19 3.25 -3.03
C GLU A 100 12.39 4.26 -2.19
N PHE A 101 11.94 3.87 -1.00
CA PHE A 101 11.23 4.77 -0.10
C PHE A 101 12.09 5.97 0.32
N ARG A 102 13.37 5.76 0.66
CA ARG A 102 14.30 6.86 0.97
C ARG A 102 14.55 7.78 -0.23
N ARG A 103 14.71 7.22 -1.43
CA ARG A 103 14.91 8.00 -2.66
C ARG A 103 13.72 8.92 -2.94
N ASP A 104 12.51 8.41 -2.75
CA ASP A 104 11.27 9.08 -3.13
C ASP A 104 10.57 9.76 -1.93
N ALA A 105 11.25 9.81 -0.76
CA ALA A 105 10.78 10.52 0.44
C ALA A 105 10.60 12.02 0.16
N GLY A 106 9.49 12.60 0.63
CA GLY A 106 9.13 14.00 0.37
C GLY A 106 8.47 14.23 -1.00
N THR A 107 8.54 13.27 -1.90
CA THR A 107 7.82 13.31 -3.19
C THR A 107 6.65 12.33 -3.18
N MET A 108 6.92 11.07 -3.29
CA MET A 108 5.91 10.01 -3.30
C MET A 108 5.52 9.57 -1.88
N TYR A 109 6.49 9.43 -0.99
CA TYR A 109 6.29 8.93 0.37
C TYR A 109 6.47 10.01 1.42
N ASN A 110 5.75 9.87 2.54
CA ASN A 110 5.91 10.73 3.70
C ASN A 110 7.31 10.54 4.30
N PRO A 111 8.16 11.59 4.35
CA PRO A 111 9.53 11.48 4.84
C PRO A 111 9.62 11.13 6.31
N ASP A 112 8.65 11.56 7.13
CA ASP A 112 8.65 11.28 8.57
C ASP A 112 8.37 9.80 8.84
N LEU A 113 7.49 9.17 8.04
CA LEU A 113 7.22 7.74 8.15
C LEU A 113 8.43 6.90 7.71
N VAL A 114 9.12 7.31 6.65
CA VAL A 114 10.35 6.64 6.21
C VAL A 114 11.44 6.77 7.27
N ALA A 115 11.63 7.97 7.80
CA ALA A 115 12.59 8.23 8.87
C ALA A 115 12.26 7.46 10.17
N LEU A 116 10.97 7.30 10.48
CA LEU A 116 10.53 6.52 11.64
C LEU A 116 10.93 5.04 11.51
N ILE A 117 10.75 4.44 10.34
CA ILE A 117 11.19 3.05 10.11
C ILE A 117 12.71 2.92 10.25
N ASP A 118 13.46 3.91 9.74
CA ASP A 118 14.93 3.91 9.82
C ASP A 118 15.44 4.11 11.27
N ALA A 119 14.73 4.93 12.05
CA ALA A 119 15.08 5.21 13.45
C ALA A 119 14.72 4.05 14.41
N HIS A 120 13.84 3.12 14.00
CA HIS A 120 13.34 2.04 14.83
C HIS A 120 13.67 0.65 14.23
N PRO A 121 14.87 0.10 14.50
CA PRO A 121 15.29 -1.19 13.94
C PRO A 121 14.38 -2.36 14.29
N ASP A 122 13.70 -2.31 15.44
CA ASP A 122 12.70 -3.29 15.85
C ASP A 122 11.45 -3.26 14.96
N VAL A 123 11.00 -2.07 14.55
CA VAL A 123 9.90 -1.88 13.59
C VAL A 123 10.34 -2.39 12.21
N ALA A 124 11.53 -1.99 11.76
CA ALA A 124 12.07 -2.43 10.47
C ALA A 124 12.20 -3.96 10.42
N LYS A 125 12.66 -4.58 11.51
CA LYS A 125 12.76 -6.05 11.62
C LYS A 125 11.39 -6.71 11.54
N LYS A 126 10.38 -6.21 12.28
CA LYS A 126 9.02 -6.76 12.24
C LYS A 126 8.40 -6.66 10.84
N LEU A 127 8.62 -5.55 10.14
CA LEU A 127 8.15 -5.39 8.76
C LEU A 127 8.85 -6.37 7.81
N ALA A 128 10.16 -6.55 7.95
CA ALA A 128 10.93 -7.50 7.15
C ALA A 128 10.47 -8.96 7.41
N ASP A 129 10.27 -9.33 8.67
CA ASP A 129 9.79 -10.66 9.05
C ASP A 129 8.38 -10.91 8.48
N LEU A 130 7.50 -9.92 8.57
CA LEU A 130 6.13 -10.00 8.05
C LEU A 130 6.09 -10.20 6.53
N ILE A 131 6.97 -9.51 5.79
CA ILE A 131 7.08 -9.61 4.35
C ILE A 131 7.62 -10.98 3.92
N ASN A 132 8.58 -11.53 4.67
CA ASN A 132 9.21 -12.78 4.29
C ASN A 132 8.26 -13.97 4.43
N ASP A 133 7.81 -14.27 5.64
CA ASP A 133 6.97 -15.43 5.91
C ASP A 133 5.88 -15.17 6.97
N GLY A 134 5.94 -14.05 7.69
CA GLY A 134 5.03 -13.74 8.79
C GLY A 134 3.55 -13.63 8.38
N TRP A 135 3.26 -13.34 7.11
CA TRP A 135 1.89 -13.35 6.60
C TRP A 135 1.29 -14.76 6.56
N VAL A 136 2.11 -15.80 6.36
CA VAL A 136 1.65 -17.21 6.37
C VAL A 136 1.14 -17.57 7.75
N ASP A 137 1.88 -17.21 8.80
CA ASP A 137 1.49 -17.45 10.19
C ASP A 137 0.19 -16.73 10.55
N ILE A 138 0.01 -15.49 10.07
CA ILE A 138 -1.22 -14.71 10.27
C ILE A 138 -2.40 -15.41 9.60
N TYR A 139 -2.28 -15.80 8.32
CA TYR A 139 -3.33 -16.51 7.60
C TYR A 139 -3.65 -17.85 8.26
N TYR A 140 -2.64 -18.62 8.66
CA TYR A 140 -2.83 -19.89 9.33
C TYR A 140 -3.58 -19.72 10.66
N ASN A 141 -3.20 -18.75 11.47
CA ASN A 141 -3.84 -18.47 12.75
C ASN A 141 -5.30 -18.02 12.59
N ILE A 142 -5.59 -17.21 11.56
CA ILE A 142 -6.97 -16.82 11.24
C ILE A 142 -7.75 -18.04 10.75
N TYR A 143 -7.23 -18.79 9.80
CA TYR A 143 -7.90 -19.95 9.21
C TYR A 143 -8.20 -21.02 10.27
N SER A 144 -7.27 -21.31 11.17
CA SER A 144 -7.44 -22.29 12.23
C SER A 144 -8.59 -21.99 13.21
N GLN A 145 -9.04 -20.72 13.29
CA GLN A 145 -10.20 -20.35 14.10
C GLN A 145 -11.54 -20.72 13.45
N PHE A 146 -11.56 -21.02 12.16
CA PHE A 146 -12.78 -21.37 11.42
C PHE A 146 -12.95 -22.87 11.15
N ILE A 147 -11.94 -23.69 11.43
CA ILE A 147 -11.98 -25.14 11.21
C ILE A 147 -12.14 -25.97 12.50
N GLN A 148 -12.53 -25.33 13.61
CA GLN A 148 -12.86 -26.03 14.86
C GLN A 148 -14.33 -26.40 14.89
#